data_29fee928dd51f1cb61c790553d887796
#
_entry.id   29fee928dd51f1cb61c790553d887796
#
_cell.length_a   1.000
_cell.length_b   1.000
_cell.length_c   1.000
_cell.angle_alpha   90.00
_cell.angle_beta   90.00
_cell.angle_gamma   90.00
#
_symmetry.space_group_name_H-M   'P 1'
#
loop_
_entity.id
_entity.type
_entity.pdbx_description
1 polymer ?
#
loop_
_entity_poly.entity_id
_entity_poly.type
_entity_poly.pdbx_seq_one_letter_code
_entity_poly.pdbx_strand_id
1 'polypeptide(L)'
;MELIRTEIPYCEPSHEALSSFSESTDAIVPDAFPDMGRIICAAGAATVKDELPQTDRILVSGMVNAVVLYQPEGESGVRKLSVPLSFAHIEEARGVTAESVCFVRCRVGGVTAKAVNSRKVSVTAQLCVETDVYERRTVELTEQIDPQADALEILSGQETIPLLEDAAVREFTLLDDLEIPGGERLEIVTASCELGLAGCQAMNGRAALKGDARLTLLALDDTGAFQVLHQTIPYTQIVECEDVQEGRTLAARLAVRHLDCMFAEGGVLSVGVGVGVLLLREGRHTLQTIRDLYHVHRTLELEERQLALRGCHLCGPFTGESTAVMPVSRPASEIISADAVCAGLQQSDDRTIRVSAQLSVLYRDADGVICSASRQLPVNVPIPASEASACVQDAALQVSATPGGEGNLNLRLTVSGQLTERPVLTLRDITALSVGAPRKPCGGVDTTLILRYIHAPEPLWEIAKQYASTVQAIRRANALAEHTESVSDAMLLIPVYNR
;
A
#
# COMPACT_ATOMS: atom_id res chain seq x y z
N MET A 1 31.11 -31.84 1.27
CA MET A 1 30.12 -31.69 0.19
C MET A 1 29.87 -30.21 0.02
N GLU A 2 29.86 -29.72 -1.19
CA GLU A 2 29.63 -28.31 -1.48
C GLU A 2 28.14 -28.04 -1.63
N LEU A 3 27.66 -26.99 -0.99
CA LEU A 3 26.26 -26.51 -1.12
C LEU A 3 26.22 -25.46 -2.22
N ILE A 4 25.35 -25.67 -3.20
CA ILE A 4 25.11 -24.71 -4.27
C ILE A 4 23.95 -23.83 -3.83
N ARG A 5 24.23 -22.54 -3.62
CA ARG A 5 23.30 -21.55 -3.11
C ARG A 5 22.94 -20.55 -4.17
N THR A 6 21.71 -20.11 -4.14
CA THR A 6 21.18 -19.05 -4.98
C THR A 6 20.80 -17.86 -4.13
N GLU A 7 21.20 -16.67 -4.56
CA GLU A 7 20.80 -15.40 -3.98
C GLU A 7 19.58 -14.85 -4.74
N ILE A 8 18.55 -14.48 -3.99
CA ILE A 8 17.29 -13.94 -4.52
C ILE A 8 17.14 -12.53 -3.97
N PRO A 9 17.40 -11.49 -4.76
CA PRO A 9 17.13 -10.12 -4.38
C PRO A 9 15.60 -9.85 -4.48
N TYR A 10 15.05 -9.17 -3.48
CA TYR A 10 13.65 -8.75 -3.44
C TYR A 10 13.49 -7.50 -2.60
N CYS A 11 12.33 -6.86 -2.70
CA CYS A 11 11.93 -5.78 -1.83
C CYS A 11 10.90 -6.26 -0.81
N GLU A 12 11.04 -5.82 0.42
CA GLU A 12 10.11 -6.12 1.51
C GLU A 12 9.51 -4.83 2.06
N PRO A 13 8.17 -4.72 2.23
CA PRO A 13 7.59 -3.63 2.98
C PRO A 13 8.05 -3.74 4.44
N SER A 14 8.86 -2.79 4.89
CA SER A 14 9.48 -2.80 6.22
C SER A 14 8.71 -1.98 7.23
N HIS A 15 8.05 -0.91 6.77
CA HIS A 15 7.25 -0.04 7.62
C HIS A 15 6.06 0.50 6.84
N GLU A 16 4.89 0.46 7.45
CA GLU A 16 3.65 1.03 6.93
C GLU A 16 2.92 1.64 8.11
N ALA A 17 2.70 2.94 8.05
CA ALA A 17 2.06 3.68 9.12
C ALA A 17 1.09 4.72 8.59
N LEU A 18 0.05 4.97 9.37
CA LEU A 18 -0.87 6.09 9.21
C LEU A 18 -0.92 6.84 10.52
N SER A 19 -0.20 7.96 10.57
CA SER A 19 -0.06 8.81 11.74
C SER A 19 -0.92 10.06 11.59
N SER A 20 -1.43 10.60 12.70
CA SER A 20 -2.13 11.87 12.72
C SER A 20 -1.63 12.77 13.83
N PHE A 21 -1.47 14.05 13.51
CA PHE A 21 -1.03 15.08 14.45
C PHE A 21 -1.64 16.43 14.10
N SER A 22 -1.48 17.42 14.95
CA SER A 22 -2.03 18.75 14.75
C SER A 22 -0.95 19.81 14.83
N GLU A 23 -0.99 20.75 13.90
CA GLU A 23 -0.15 21.95 13.91
C GLU A 23 -1.02 23.18 14.08
N SER A 24 -0.51 24.19 14.79
CA SER A 24 -1.24 25.41 15.09
C SER A 24 -0.38 26.64 14.88
N THR A 25 -1.00 27.68 14.37
CA THR A 25 -0.37 29.00 14.23
C THR A 25 -1.38 30.11 14.50
N ASP A 26 -0.87 31.26 14.90
CA ASP A 26 -1.67 32.48 15.04
C ASP A 26 -1.44 33.39 13.82
N ALA A 27 -2.51 33.90 13.27
CA ALA A 27 -2.49 34.85 12.16
C ALA A 27 -3.17 36.17 12.53
N ILE A 28 -2.69 37.25 11.94
CA ILE A 28 -3.24 38.59 12.11
C ILE A 28 -3.93 38.98 10.84
N VAL A 29 -5.14 39.55 10.93
CA VAL A 29 -5.85 40.13 9.82
C VAL A 29 -5.06 41.35 9.37
N PRO A 30 -4.64 41.41 8.08
CA PRO A 30 -3.92 42.57 7.53
C PRO A 30 -4.72 43.88 7.69
N ASP A 31 -4.03 45.00 7.86
CA ASP A 31 -4.69 46.31 8.07
C ASP A 31 -5.60 46.74 6.91
N ALA A 32 -5.36 46.23 5.73
CA ALA A 32 -6.19 46.50 4.54
C ALA A 32 -7.55 45.76 4.58
N PHE A 33 -7.74 44.81 5.51
CA PHE A 33 -8.99 44.05 5.65
C PHE A 33 -9.78 44.53 6.88
N PRO A 34 -11.12 44.46 6.82
CA PRO A 34 -11.99 44.78 7.95
C PRO A 34 -11.84 43.76 9.08
N ASP A 35 -12.21 44.17 10.28
CA ASP A 35 -12.21 43.33 11.47
C ASP A 35 -13.11 42.10 11.32
N MET A 36 -12.73 40.99 11.90
CA MET A 36 -13.52 39.75 11.90
C MET A 36 -14.74 39.87 12.82
N GLY A 37 -15.94 39.72 12.24
CA GLY A 37 -17.17 39.58 13.03
C GLY A 37 -17.44 38.10 13.38
N ARG A 38 -17.42 37.22 12.36
CA ARG A 38 -17.70 35.78 12.56
C ARG A 38 -16.88 34.91 11.60
N ILE A 39 -16.21 33.90 12.10
CA ILE A 39 -15.59 32.87 11.28
C ILE A 39 -16.68 31.98 10.70
N ILE A 40 -16.65 31.77 9.38
CA ILE A 40 -17.58 30.91 8.64
C ILE A 40 -17.04 29.48 8.62
N CYS A 41 -15.84 29.31 8.05
CA CYS A 41 -15.14 28.03 8.00
C CYS A 41 -13.63 28.24 7.84
N ALA A 42 -12.90 27.16 8.01
CA ALA A 42 -11.50 27.06 7.63
C ALA A 42 -11.28 25.79 6.82
N ALA A 43 -10.44 25.86 5.81
CA ALA A 43 -10.05 24.75 4.97
C ALA A 43 -8.56 24.88 4.61
N GLY A 44 -7.96 23.84 4.06
CA GLY A 44 -6.56 23.90 3.64
C GLY A 44 -6.13 22.64 2.93
N ALA A 45 -5.00 22.75 2.22
CA ALA A 45 -4.34 21.63 1.56
C ALA A 45 -2.89 21.53 2.06
N ALA A 46 -2.41 20.32 2.26
CA ALA A 46 -1.04 20.03 2.67
C ALA A 46 -0.18 19.69 1.45
N THR A 47 1.07 20.17 1.47
CA THR A 47 2.11 19.78 0.53
C THR A 47 3.30 19.23 1.32
N VAL A 48 3.81 18.05 0.93
CA VAL A 48 5.05 17.50 1.45
C VAL A 48 6.21 18.11 0.68
N LYS A 49 7.15 18.67 1.42
CA LYS A 49 8.36 19.27 0.85
C LYS A 49 9.52 18.28 0.86
N ASP A 50 9.75 17.66 2.01
CA ASP A 50 10.84 16.70 2.19
C ASP A 50 10.32 15.43 2.87
N GLU A 51 10.81 14.30 2.42
CA GLU A 51 10.64 12.97 3.01
C GLU A 51 12.02 12.31 3.08
N LEU A 52 12.63 12.34 4.27
CA LEU A 52 14.03 11.93 4.46
C LEU A 52 14.09 10.70 5.37
N PRO A 53 14.31 9.49 4.84
CA PRO A 53 14.61 8.32 5.63
C PRO A 53 15.98 8.48 6.31
N GLN A 54 16.03 8.15 7.60
CA GLN A 54 17.21 8.17 8.44
C GLN A 54 17.24 6.87 9.25
N THR A 55 18.30 6.62 10.00
CA THR A 55 18.37 5.43 10.84
C THR A 55 17.22 5.40 11.85
N ASP A 56 16.39 4.35 11.74
CA ASP A 56 15.23 4.06 12.60
C ASP A 56 14.11 5.13 12.60
N ARG A 57 14.09 6.03 11.64
CA ARG A 57 13.05 7.08 11.57
C ARG A 57 12.95 7.69 10.17
N ILE A 58 11.84 8.39 9.94
CA ILE A 58 11.59 9.18 8.73
C ILE A 58 11.23 10.59 9.16
N LEU A 59 11.92 11.57 8.59
CA LEU A 59 11.60 12.98 8.78
C LEU A 59 10.73 13.45 7.62
N VAL A 60 9.52 13.89 7.93
CA VAL A 60 8.56 14.46 6.97
C VAL A 60 8.39 15.92 7.26
N SER A 61 8.62 16.79 6.28
CA SER A 61 8.37 18.22 6.41
C SER A 61 7.51 18.75 5.28
N GLY A 62 6.79 19.83 5.55
CA GLY A 62 5.92 20.42 4.54
C GLY A 62 5.20 21.67 5.01
N MET A 63 4.16 22.03 4.25
CA MET A 63 3.35 23.21 4.52
C MET A 63 1.87 22.91 4.33
N VAL A 64 1.04 23.49 5.17
CA VAL A 64 -0.41 23.57 4.99
C VAL A 64 -0.74 25.00 4.54
N ASN A 65 -1.34 25.11 3.37
CA ASN A 65 -1.93 26.36 2.90
C ASN A 65 -3.38 26.42 3.39
N ALA A 66 -3.57 26.96 4.62
CA ALA A 66 -4.89 27.12 5.20
C ALA A 66 -5.52 28.43 4.77
N VAL A 67 -6.84 28.43 4.68
CA VAL A 67 -7.69 29.58 4.39
C VAL A 67 -8.76 29.65 5.45
N VAL A 68 -8.93 30.83 6.02
CA VAL A 68 -10.03 31.15 6.94
C VAL A 68 -11.00 32.10 6.21
N LEU A 69 -12.25 31.67 6.12
CA LEU A 69 -13.34 32.51 5.62
C LEU A 69 -14.09 33.12 6.81
N TYR A 70 -14.26 34.43 6.77
CA TYR A 70 -14.96 35.15 7.81
C TYR A 70 -15.89 36.21 7.24
N GLN A 71 -16.93 36.48 8.01
CA GLN A 71 -17.82 37.64 7.78
C GLN A 71 -17.23 38.82 8.53
N PRO A 72 -16.98 39.97 7.85
CA PRO A 72 -16.45 41.15 8.49
C PRO A 72 -17.48 41.78 9.43
N GLU A 73 -16.97 42.54 10.42
CA GLU A 73 -17.83 43.27 11.35
C GLU A 73 -18.39 44.52 10.64
N GLY A 74 -19.73 44.66 10.69
CA GLY A 74 -20.42 45.80 10.11
C GLY A 74 -20.54 45.83 8.59
N GLU A 75 -20.00 44.82 7.89
CA GLU A 75 -20.10 44.70 6.44
C GLU A 75 -20.79 43.42 6.02
N SER A 76 -21.43 43.42 4.86
CA SER A 76 -21.94 42.22 4.21
C SER A 76 -20.86 41.55 3.37
N GLY A 77 -20.99 40.22 3.17
CA GLY A 77 -20.09 39.43 2.33
C GLY A 77 -19.12 38.57 3.13
N VAL A 78 -18.20 37.93 2.41
CA VAL A 78 -17.20 36.99 2.94
C VAL A 78 -15.81 37.49 2.61
N ARG A 79 -14.89 37.37 3.52
CA ARG A 79 -13.46 37.69 3.32
C ARG A 79 -12.62 36.42 3.55
N LYS A 80 -11.54 36.36 2.78
CA LYS A 80 -10.57 35.28 2.79
C LYS A 80 -9.29 35.76 3.49
N LEU A 81 -8.82 34.97 4.47
CA LEU A 81 -7.52 35.12 5.11
C LEU A 81 -6.67 33.88 4.84
N SER A 82 -5.57 34.02 4.11
CA SER A 82 -4.61 32.93 3.87
C SER A 82 -3.65 32.81 5.05
N VAL A 83 -3.46 31.58 5.55
CA VAL A 83 -2.64 31.30 6.72
C VAL A 83 -1.74 30.09 6.41
N PRO A 84 -0.48 30.31 6.04
CA PRO A 84 0.46 29.20 5.86
C PRO A 84 0.92 28.65 7.20
N LEU A 85 0.91 27.31 7.35
CA LEU A 85 1.42 26.58 8.52
C LEU A 85 2.52 25.62 8.05
N SER A 86 3.74 25.79 8.55
CA SER A 86 4.79 24.79 8.34
C SER A 86 4.62 23.65 9.34
N PHE A 87 4.88 22.42 8.90
CA PHE A 87 4.89 21.26 9.76
C PHE A 87 6.17 20.44 9.63
N ALA A 88 6.53 19.73 10.69
CA ALA A 88 7.56 18.71 10.70
C ALA A 88 7.10 17.55 11.58
N HIS A 89 7.17 16.34 11.04
CA HIS A 89 6.79 15.11 11.72
C HIS A 89 7.93 14.10 11.67
N ILE A 90 8.13 13.40 12.76
CA ILE A 90 9.09 12.29 12.85
C ILE A 90 8.28 11.01 13.03
N GLU A 91 8.35 10.14 12.02
CA GLU A 91 7.81 8.79 12.12
C GLU A 91 8.90 7.83 12.59
N GLU A 92 8.68 7.14 13.72
CA GLU A 92 9.59 6.10 14.20
C GLU A 92 9.42 4.82 13.37
N ALA A 93 10.49 4.40 12.70
CA ALA A 93 10.47 3.27 11.77
C ALA A 93 11.73 2.41 11.94
N ARG A 94 11.69 1.43 12.81
CA ARG A 94 12.83 0.57 13.13
C ARG A 94 13.34 -0.19 11.91
N GLY A 95 14.66 -0.17 11.72
CA GLY A 95 15.35 -0.86 10.63
C GLY A 95 15.41 -0.05 9.33
N VAL A 96 14.75 1.10 9.26
CA VAL A 96 14.85 2.01 8.12
C VAL A 96 16.24 2.66 8.09
N THR A 97 16.78 2.85 6.91
CA THR A 97 18.08 3.49 6.64
C THR A 97 17.92 4.61 5.61
N ALA A 98 18.98 5.35 5.35
CA ALA A 98 18.98 6.37 4.30
C ALA A 98 18.84 5.80 2.88
N GLU A 99 19.04 4.49 2.69
CA GLU A 99 18.92 3.80 1.41
C GLU A 99 17.52 3.18 1.19
N SER A 100 16.65 3.24 2.22
CA SER A 100 15.29 2.73 2.14
C SER A 100 14.47 3.53 1.16
N VAL A 101 13.61 2.86 0.40
CA VAL A 101 12.64 3.52 -0.48
C VAL A 101 11.46 3.97 0.36
N CYS A 102 11.31 5.28 0.50
CA CYS A 102 10.26 5.90 1.29
C CYS A 102 9.25 6.60 0.38
N PHE A 103 7.95 6.48 0.69
CA PHE A 103 6.88 7.18 0.00
C PHE A 103 5.88 7.69 1.02
N VAL A 104 5.74 9.01 1.09
CA VAL A 104 4.88 9.68 2.07
C VAL A 104 3.72 10.36 1.36
N ARG A 105 2.53 10.25 1.93
CA ARG A 105 1.34 11.00 1.56
C ARG A 105 0.85 11.77 2.77
N CYS A 106 0.60 13.06 2.58
CA CYS A 106 0.07 13.91 3.64
C CYS A 106 -1.26 14.51 3.19
N ARG A 107 -2.27 14.39 4.03
CA ARG A 107 -3.62 14.95 3.79
C ARG A 107 -4.06 15.77 4.99
N VAL A 108 -4.83 16.83 4.72
CA VAL A 108 -5.45 17.61 5.78
C VAL A 108 -6.74 16.94 6.20
N GLY A 109 -6.79 16.41 7.42
CA GLY A 109 -7.99 15.82 8.01
C GLY A 109 -9.02 16.89 8.40
N GLY A 110 -8.58 18.13 8.66
CA GLY A 110 -9.47 19.25 8.96
C GLY A 110 -8.69 20.48 9.37
N VAL A 111 -9.27 21.65 9.16
CA VAL A 111 -8.75 22.93 9.64
C VAL A 111 -9.80 23.56 10.53
N THR A 112 -9.39 24.02 11.69
CA THR A 112 -10.24 24.78 12.62
C THR A 112 -9.63 26.16 12.87
N ALA A 113 -10.49 27.17 12.96
CA ALA A 113 -10.06 28.52 13.26
C ALA A 113 -10.88 29.07 14.43
N LYS A 114 -10.21 29.77 15.36
CA LYS A 114 -10.84 30.41 16.52
C LYS A 114 -10.38 31.86 16.59
N ALA A 115 -11.32 32.80 16.62
CA ALA A 115 -10.99 34.18 16.85
C ALA A 115 -10.46 34.37 18.29
N VAL A 116 -9.25 34.94 18.37
CA VAL A 116 -8.67 35.38 19.65
C VAL A 116 -9.20 36.78 19.96
N ASN A 117 -9.30 37.61 18.94
CA ASN A 117 -9.98 38.94 18.95
C ASN A 117 -10.38 39.27 17.52
N SER A 118 -10.93 40.49 17.27
CA SER A 118 -11.39 40.90 15.93
C SER A 118 -10.28 40.92 14.86
N ARG A 119 -9.01 40.93 15.24
CA ARG A 119 -7.86 40.99 14.33
C ARG A 119 -6.89 39.83 14.44
N LYS A 120 -7.11 38.90 15.34
CA LYS A 120 -6.23 37.77 15.54
C LYS A 120 -7.01 36.46 15.55
N VAL A 121 -6.57 35.48 14.79
CA VAL A 121 -7.15 34.15 14.66
C VAL A 121 -6.09 33.09 14.96
N SER A 122 -6.44 32.10 15.77
CA SER A 122 -5.65 30.87 15.96
C SER A 122 -6.17 29.81 15.00
N VAL A 123 -5.30 29.25 14.18
CA VAL A 123 -5.62 28.26 13.16
C VAL A 123 -4.92 26.95 13.51
N THR A 124 -5.68 25.86 13.54
CA THR A 124 -5.15 24.52 13.80
C THR A 124 -5.51 23.62 12.62
N ALA A 125 -4.51 23.00 12.02
CA ALA A 125 -4.66 21.98 11.00
C ALA A 125 -4.40 20.60 11.60
N GLN A 126 -5.29 19.66 11.36
CA GLN A 126 -5.09 18.23 11.64
C GLN A 126 -4.56 17.56 10.38
N LEU A 127 -3.42 16.88 10.50
CA LEU A 127 -2.71 16.23 9.43
C LEU A 127 -2.77 14.72 9.59
N CYS A 128 -2.98 14.02 8.49
CA CYS A 128 -2.88 12.57 8.37
C CYS A 128 -1.71 12.26 7.43
N VAL A 129 -0.69 11.60 7.96
CA VAL A 129 0.51 11.20 7.22
C VAL A 129 0.52 9.70 7.07
N GLU A 130 0.52 9.24 5.84
CA GLU A 130 0.67 7.83 5.48
C GLU A 130 2.08 7.62 4.93
N THR A 131 2.78 6.66 5.51
CA THR A 131 4.19 6.38 5.22
C THR A 131 4.36 4.93 4.84
N ASP A 132 4.89 4.69 3.65
CA ASP A 132 5.24 3.37 3.13
C ASP A 132 6.75 3.29 2.94
N VAL A 133 7.40 2.26 3.47
CA VAL A 133 8.84 2.04 3.33
C VAL A 133 9.13 0.64 2.84
N TYR A 134 10.03 0.55 1.88
CA TYR A 134 10.48 -0.70 1.28
C TYR A 134 11.99 -0.84 1.45
N GLU A 135 12.41 -2.02 1.90
CA GLU A 135 13.82 -2.40 2.05
C GLU A 135 14.21 -3.40 0.98
N ARG A 136 15.39 -3.20 0.39
CA ARG A 136 16.00 -4.20 -0.46
C ARG A 136 16.61 -5.28 0.40
N ARG A 137 16.24 -6.53 0.14
CA ARG A 137 16.70 -7.72 0.85
C ARG A 137 17.29 -8.71 -0.15
N THR A 138 18.20 -9.52 0.34
CA THR A 138 18.68 -10.69 -0.39
C THR A 138 18.51 -11.90 0.52
N VAL A 139 17.88 -12.93 -0.01
CA VAL A 139 17.79 -14.21 0.66
C VAL A 139 18.67 -15.22 -0.05
N GLU A 140 19.46 -15.94 0.72
CA GLU A 140 20.30 -17.04 0.24
C GLU A 140 19.62 -18.35 0.60
N LEU A 141 19.45 -19.23 -0.40
CA LEU A 141 18.80 -20.54 -0.28
C LEU A 141 19.70 -21.60 -0.93
N THR A 142 19.87 -22.74 -0.27
CA THR A 142 20.52 -23.91 -0.85
C THR A 142 19.58 -24.63 -1.80
N GLU A 143 19.86 -24.56 -3.10
CA GLU A 143 19.07 -25.21 -4.15
C GLU A 143 19.52 -26.62 -4.47
N GLN A 144 20.82 -26.85 -4.42
CA GLN A 144 21.43 -28.11 -4.79
C GLN A 144 22.63 -28.43 -3.91
N ILE A 145 23.00 -29.72 -3.90
CA ILE A 145 24.22 -30.21 -3.31
C ILE A 145 25.07 -30.78 -4.46
N ASP A 146 26.38 -30.58 -4.40
CA ASP A 146 27.31 -31.10 -5.41
C ASP A 146 26.99 -32.56 -5.77
N PRO A 147 26.67 -32.87 -7.03
CA PRO A 147 26.31 -34.20 -7.48
C PRO A 147 27.46 -35.20 -7.47
N GLN A 148 28.71 -34.77 -7.19
CA GLN A 148 29.87 -35.66 -7.04
C GLN A 148 29.86 -36.43 -5.71
N ALA A 149 28.89 -36.18 -4.85
CA ALA A 149 28.70 -36.95 -3.61
C ALA A 149 28.15 -38.34 -3.94
N ASP A 150 29.01 -39.32 -4.05
CA ASP A 150 28.62 -40.74 -4.23
C ASP A 150 27.59 -41.17 -3.17
N ALA A 151 26.51 -41.83 -3.63
CA ALA A 151 25.48 -42.42 -2.76
C ALA A 151 24.65 -41.42 -1.91
N LEU A 152 24.59 -40.13 -2.29
CA LEU A 152 23.68 -39.15 -1.74
C LEU A 152 22.37 -39.16 -2.55
N GLU A 153 21.26 -39.40 -1.88
CA GLU A 153 19.92 -39.30 -2.45
C GLU A 153 19.29 -37.97 -1.97
N ILE A 154 18.70 -37.22 -2.90
CA ILE A 154 18.09 -35.90 -2.63
C ILE A 154 16.66 -35.92 -3.14
N LEU A 155 15.73 -35.54 -2.30
CA LEU A 155 14.34 -35.28 -2.65
C LEU A 155 14.16 -33.79 -2.85
N SER A 156 14.14 -33.37 -4.09
CA SER A 156 13.92 -31.97 -4.44
C SER A 156 12.42 -31.61 -4.50
N GLY A 157 12.13 -30.35 -4.32
CA GLY A 157 10.81 -29.77 -4.47
C GLY A 157 10.88 -28.44 -5.20
N GLN A 158 9.73 -27.92 -5.59
CA GLN A 158 9.58 -26.59 -6.16
C GLN A 158 8.49 -25.86 -5.40
N GLU A 159 8.77 -24.62 -5.03
CA GLU A 159 7.82 -23.74 -4.39
C GLU A 159 7.78 -22.43 -5.17
N THR A 160 6.59 -21.87 -5.36
CA THR A 160 6.43 -20.61 -6.10
C THR A 160 5.86 -19.55 -5.18
N ILE A 161 6.49 -18.38 -5.16
CA ILE A 161 6.06 -17.24 -4.35
C ILE A 161 6.11 -15.96 -5.19
N PRO A 162 5.09 -15.08 -5.10
CA PRO A 162 5.17 -13.73 -5.63
C PRO A 162 6.03 -12.87 -4.71
N LEU A 163 7.05 -12.21 -5.25
CA LEU A 163 7.92 -11.26 -4.54
C LEU A 163 7.86 -9.90 -5.23
N LEU A 164 8.03 -8.82 -4.46
CA LEU A 164 8.37 -7.54 -5.04
C LEU A 164 9.82 -7.58 -5.50
N GLU A 165 10.06 -7.44 -6.80
CA GLU A 165 11.40 -7.39 -7.37
C GLU A 165 12.04 -6.00 -7.18
N ASP A 166 11.19 -4.95 -7.19
CA ASP A 166 11.65 -3.58 -7.03
C ASP A 166 10.54 -2.66 -6.49
N ALA A 167 10.97 -1.62 -5.80
CA ALA A 167 10.17 -0.47 -5.39
C ALA A 167 10.95 0.81 -5.74
N ALA A 168 10.31 1.75 -6.44
CA ALA A 168 10.97 2.97 -6.88
C ALA A 168 10.01 4.18 -6.82
N VAL A 169 10.53 5.32 -6.38
CA VAL A 169 9.79 6.58 -6.39
C VAL A 169 10.19 7.40 -7.61
N ARG A 170 9.18 7.96 -8.28
CA ARG A 170 9.32 8.85 -9.44
C ARG A 170 8.38 10.04 -9.29
N GLU A 171 8.59 11.06 -10.10
CA GLU A 171 7.76 12.27 -10.10
C GLU A 171 7.45 12.70 -11.53
N PHE A 172 6.28 13.32 -11.70
CA PHE A 172 5.91 14.01 -12.92
C PHE A 172 5.01 15.20 -12.61
N THR A 173 4.80 16.08 -13.59
CA THR A 173 3.91 17.24 -13.46
C THR A 173 2.84 17.19 -14.53
N LEU A 174 1.59 17.40 -14.14
CA LEU A 174 0.46 17.65 -15.04
C LEU A 174 0.27 19.14 -15.15
N LEU A 175 0.18 19.65 -16.37
CA LEU A 175 -0.14 21.04 -16.67
C LEU A 175 -1.34 21.04 -17.62
N ASP A 176 -2.34 21.84 -17.30
CA ASP A 176 -3.50 22.01 -18.18
C ASP A 176 -4.11 23.41 -17.99
N ASP A 177 -4.76 23.90 -19.05
CA ASP A 177 -5.48 25.15 -19.07
C ASP A 177 -6.94 24.92 -19.45
N LEU A 178 -7.84 25.18 -18.49
CA LEU A 178 -9.26 24.85 -18.59
C LEU A 178 -10.09 26.14 -18.76
N GLU A 179 -10.91 26.19 -19.81
CA GLU A 179 -11.85 27.29 -20.00
C GLU A 179 -13.02 27.16 -19.02
N ILE A 180 -13.16 28.13 -18.11
CA ILE A 180 -14.25 28.17 -17.12
C ILE A 180 -15.18 29.36 -17.46
N PRO A 181 -16.41 29.10 -17.87
CA PRO A 181 -17.36 30.16 -18.14
C PRO A 181 -17.53 31.08 -16.92
N GLY A 182 -17.23 32.39 -17.08
CA GLY A 182 -17.30 33.36 -15.99
C GLY A 182 -16.14 33.32 -15.00
N GLY A 183 -15.07 32.56 -15.30
CA GLY A 183 -13.90 32.41 -14.44
C GLY A 183 -13.18 33.70 -14.08
N GLU A 184 -13.26 34.74 -14.93
CA GLU A 184 -12.70 36.06 -14.65
C GLU A 184 -13.32 36.78 -13.44
N ARG A 185 -14.49 36.32 -12.96
CA ARG A 185 -15.19 36.86 -11.79
C ARG A 185 -15.06 36.03 -10.55
N LEU A 186 -14.29 34.93 -10.63
CA LEU A 186 -14.14 33.98 -9.55
C LEU A 186 -12.80 34.16 -8.84
N GLU A 187 -12.84 34.19 -7.52
CA GLU A 187 -11.68 34.07 -6.65
C GLU A 187 -11.60 32.66 -6.03
N ILE A 188 -10.51 31.96 -6.27
CA ILE A 188 -10.30 30.62 -5.69
C ILE A 188 -10.10 30.77 -4.19
N VAL A 189 -10.94 30.10 -3.42
CA VAL A 189 -10.82 29.97 -1.96
C VAL A 189 -9.93 28.80 -1.60
N THR A 190 -10.29 27.62 -2.08
CA THR A 190 -9.51 26.38 -1.89
C THR A 190 -9.53 25.57 -3.17
N ALA A 191 -8.47 24.81 -3.38
CA ALA A 191 -8.37 23.81 -4.43
C ALA A 191 -7.93 22.48 -3.81
N SER A 192 -8.52 21.39 -4.26
CA SER A 192 -8.10 20.02 -3.94
C SER A 192 -8.01 19.21 -5.22
N CYS A 193 -7.09 18.26 -5.24
CA CYS A 193 -6.90 17.33 -6.34
C CYS A 193 -6.87 15.90 -5.82
N GLU A 194 -7.66 15.05 -6.42
CA GLU A 194 -7.64 13.61 -6.19
C GLU A 194 -7.16 12.90 -7.45
N LEU A 195 -6.13 12.08 -7.29
CA LEU A 195 -5.53 11.33 -8.40
C LEU A 195 -6.16 9.94 -8.48
N GLY A 196 -6.85 9.67 -9.58
CA GLY A 196 -7.34 8.35 -9.92
C GLY A 196 -6.36 7.64 -10.86
N LEU A 197 -6.06 6.35 -10.61
CA LEU A 197 -5.27 5.51 -11.49
C LEU A 197 -6.19 4.47 -12.14
N ALA A 198 -6.36 4.56 -13.46
CA ALA A 198 -7.15 3.60 -14.24
C ALA A 198 -6.29 2.41 -14.71
N GLY A 199 -4.98 2.58 -14.84
CA GLY A 199 -4.07 1.53 -15.25
C GLY A 199 -2.60 1.89 -15.09
N CYS A 200 -1.80 0.86 -14.82
CA CYS A 200 -0.35 0.90 -14.81
C CYS A 200 0.17 -0.24 -15.68
N GLN A 201 0.85 0.09 -16.77
CA GLN A 201 1.31 -0.90 -17.75
C GLN A 201 2.83 -0.89 -17.86
N ALA A 202 3.44 -2.08 -17.77
CA ALA A 202 4.85 -2.28 -18.01
C ALA A 202 5.18 -2.17 -19.50
N MET A 203 6.19 -1.38 -19.80
CA MET A 203 6.82 -1.26 -21.12
C MET A 203 8.33 -1.47 -20.92
N ASN A 204 9.07 -1.75 -21.98
CA ASN A 204 10.51 -1.96 -21.84
C ASN A 204 11.23 -0.71 -21.30
N GLY A 205 11.77 -0.80 -20.06
CA GLY A 205 12.43 0.28 -19.35
C GLY A 205 11.53 1.41 -18.83
N ARG A 206 10.19 1.27 -18.91
CA ARG A 206 9.24 2.33 -18.59
C ARG A 206 7.94 1.77 -18.04
N ALA A 207 7.18 2.61 -17.33
CA ALA A 207 5.81 2.36 -16.93
C ALA A 207 4.89 3.44 -17.53
N ALA A 208 3.80 3.02 -18.15
CA ALA A 208 2.74 3.89 -18.63
C ALA A 208 1.63 3.95 -17.58
N LEU A 209 1.38 5.14 -17.06
CA LEU A 209 0.34 5.44 -16.06
C LEU A 209 -0.80 6.16 -16.75
N LYS A 210 -2.01 5.64 -16.63
CA LYS A 210 -3.21 6.26 -17.18
C LYS A 210 -4.23 6.49 -16.08
N GLY A 211 -4.82 7.66 -16.05
CA GLY A 211 -5.81 8.02 -15.04
C GLY A 211 -6.40 9.38 -15.21
N ASP A 212 -7.05 9.88 -14.16
CA ASP A 212 -7.71 11.17 -14.10
C ASP A 212 -7.29 11.94 -12.84
N ALA A 213 -6.93 13.21 -13.01
CA ALA A 213 -6.80 14.15 -11.90
C ALA A 213 -8.13 14.90 -11.75
N ARG A 214 -8.82 14.68 -10.63
CA ARG A 214 -10.10 15.29 -10.31
C ARG A 214 -9.88 16.48 -9.40
N LEU A 215 -10.18 17.64 -9.91
CA LEU A 215 -10.06 18.91 -9.20
C LEU A 215 -11.42 19.32 -8.62
N THR A 216 -11.41 19.75 -7.38
CA THR A 216 -12.53 20.40 -6.74
C THR A 216 -12.06 21.76 -6.24
N LEU A 217 -12.67 22.83 -6.77
CA LEU A 217 -12.37 24.20 -6.39
C LEU A 217 -13.60 24.78 -5.69
N LEU A 218 -13.38 25.39 -4.54
CA LEU A 218 -14.33 26.29 -3.91
C LEU A 218 -13.92 27.72 -4.29
N ALA A 219 -14.81 28.44 -4.94
CA ALA A 219 -14.58 29.83 -5.38
C ALA A 219 -15.65 30.75 -4.84
N LEU A 220 -15.35 32.05 -4.79
CA LEU A 220 -16.28 33.12 -4.52
C LEU A 220 -16.43 33.93 -5.80
N ASP A 221 -17.64 34.31 -6.13
CA ASP A 221 -17.90 35.30 -7.18
C ASP A 221 -17.82 36.75 -6.64
N ASP A 222 -17.96 37.71 -7.54
CA ASP A 222 -17.92 39.14 -7.23
C ASP A 222 -19.08 39.60 -6.30
N THR A 223 -20.13 38.79 -6.16
CA THR A 223 -21.24 39.03 -5.21
C THR A 223 -20.98 38.39 -3.83
N GLY A 224 -19.91 37.63 -3.69
CA GLY A 224 -19.58 36.84 -2.47
C GLY A 224 -20.36 35.54 -2.35
N ALA A 225 -20.98 35.06 -3.43
CA ALA A 225 -21.63 33.74 -3.45
C ALA A 225 -20.62 32.64 -3.73
N PHE A 226 -20.80 31.49 -3.07
CA PHE A 226 -19.96 30.33 -3.26
C PHE A 226 -20.31 29.58 -4.53
N GLN A 227 -19.28 29.19 -5.26
CA GLN A 227 -19.36 28.29 -6.40
C GLN A 227 -18.38 27.10 -6.17
N VAL A 228 -18.85 25.89 -6.44
CA VAL A 228 -18.01 24.69 -6.46
C VAL A 228 -17.82 24.25 -7.89
N LEU A 229 -16.57 24.20 -8.32
CA LEU A 229 -16.20 23.77 -9.66
C LEU A 229 -15.56 22.38 -9.57
N HIS A 230 -16.07 21.44 -10.34
CA HIS A 230 -15.48 20.11 -10.50
C HIS A 230 -14.91 20.00 -11.90
N GLN A 231 -13.62 19.72 -12.00
CA GLN A 231 -12.91 19.52 -13.27
C GLN A 231 -12.17 18.19 -13.25
N THR A 232 -12.10 17.57 -14.42
CA THR A 232 -11.38 16.29 -14.58
C THR A 232 -10.36 16.42 -15.69
N ILE A 233 -9.09 16.21 -15.38
CA ILE A 233 -7.98 16.24 -16.31
C ILE A 233 -7.53 14.80 -16.55
N PRO A 234 -7.84 14.19 -17.71
CA PRO A 234 -7.34 12.89 -18.05
C PRO A 234 -5.84 12.96 -18.32
N TYR A 235 -5.07 11.97 -17.84
CA TYR A 235 -3.65 11.94 -18.09
C TYR A 235 -3.17 10.56 -18.57
N THR A 236 -2.10 10.60 -19.35
CA THR A 236 -1.28 9.45 -19.69
C THR A 236 0.18 9.86 -19.56
N GLN A 237 0.87 9.32 -18.56
CA GLN A 237 2.25 9.66 -18.26
C GLN A 237 3.13 8.42 -18.39
N ILE A 238 4.33 8.65 -18.95
CA ILE A 238 5.35 7.62 -19.07
C ILE A 238 6.47 7.99 -18.08
N VAL A 239 6.74 7.09 -17.14
CA VAL A 239 7.80 7.26 -16.15
C VAL A 239 8.87 6.19 -16.35
N GLU A 240 10.11 6.51 -16.07
CA GLU A 240 11.22 5.56 -16.17
C GLU A 240 11.09 4.49 -15.08
N CYS A 241 11.27 3.23 -15.49
CA CYS A 241 11.25 2.08 -14.61
C CYS A 241 12.30 1.10 -15.12
N GLU A 242 13.49 1.21 -14.54
CA GLU A 242 14.67 0.39 -14.95
C GLU A 242 14.33 -1.09 -14.83
N ASP A 243 14.94 -1.90 -15.71
CA ASP A 243 14.83 -3.37 -15.75
C ASP A 243 13.42 -3.94 -15.88
N VAL A 244 12.41 -3.11 -16.17
CA VAL A 244 11.06 -3.60 -16.43
C VAL A 244 10.95 -4.09 -17.88
N GLN A 245 10.34 -5.26 -18.05
CA GLN A 245 9.99 -5.82 -19.34
C GLN A 245 8.48 -5.73 -19.57
N GLU A 246 8.09 -5.69 -20.84
CA GLU A 246 6.68 -5.72 -21.22
C GLU A 246 5.97 -6.97 -20.67
N GLY A 247 4.74 -6.79 -20.17
CA GLY A 247 3.94 -7.86 -19.59
C GLY A 247 4.23 -8.20 -18.11
N ARG A 248 5.17 -7.49 -17.45
CA ARG A 248 5.39 -7.65 -16.01
C ARG A 248 4.27 -7.00 -15.21
N THR A 249 3.98 -7.54 -14.04
CA THR A 249 2.99 -6.98 -13.11
C THR A 249 3.57 -5.76 -12.42
N LEU A 250 2.90 -4.61 -12.61
CA LEU A 250 3.22 -3.36 -11.96
C LEU A 250 2.00 -2.84 -11.20
N ALA A 251 2.24 -2.23 -10.05
CA ALA A 251 1.29 -1.34 -9.40
C ALA A 251 1.93 0.03 -9.17
N ALA A 252 1.09 1.05 -9.12
CA ALA A 252 1.54 2.39 -8.80
C ALA A 252 0.64 3.00 -7.72
N ARG A 253 1.24 3.76 -6.80
CA ARG A 253 0.55 4.61 -5.84
C ARG A 253 0.91 6.04 -6.12
N LEU A 254 -0.09 6.94 -6.02
CA LEU A 254 0.07 8.32 -6.39
C LEU A 254 -0.09 9.23 -5.16
N ALA A 255 0.68 10.31 -5.14
CA ALA A 255 0.55 11.37 -4.16
C ALA A 255 0.58 12.74 -4.85
N VAL A 256 -0.32 13.64 -4.47
CA VAL A 256 -0.21 15.03 -4.85
C VAL A 256 0.92 15.67 -4.04
N ARG A 257 1.97 16.12 -4.72
CA ARG A 257 3.12 16.81 -4.11
C ARG A 257 2.93 18.31 -4.08
N HIS A 258 2.27 18.84 -5.12
CA HIS A 258 2.04 20.24 -5.30
C HIS A 258 0.77 20.45 -6.12
N LEU A 259 0.01 21.49 -5.80
CA LEU A 259 -1.19 21.88 -6.53
C LEU A 259 -1.21 23.41 -6.65
N ASP A 260 -1.11 23.88 -7.88
CA ASP A 260 -1.33 25.28 -8.25
C ASP A 260 -2.58 25.40 -9.11
N CYS A 261 -3.44 26.33 -8.74
CA CYS A 261 -4.63 26.69 -9.50
C CYS A 261 -4.78 28.18 -9.47
N MET A 262 -4.81 28.80 -10.64
CA MET A 262 -5.04 30.23 -10.76
C MET A 262 -5.86 30.59 -12.00
N PHE A 263 -6.72 31.57 -11.88
CA PHE A 263 -7.39 32.18 -13.05
C PHE A 263 -6.45 33.15 -13.76
N ALA A 264 -6.20 32.87 -15.04
CA ALA A 264 -5.54 33.77 -15.95
C ALA A 264 -6.55 34.75 -16.62
N GLU A 265 -6.06 35.67 -17.43
CA GLU A 265 -6.90 36.57 -18.20
C GLU A 265 -7.88 35.79 -19.10
N GLY A 266 -9.14 36.25 -19.19
CA GLY A 266 -10.17 35.60 -20.00
C GLY A 266 -10.87 34.40 -19.32
N GLY A 267 -10.67 34.18 -18.00
CA GLY A 267 -11.37 33.14 -17.25
C GLY A 267 -10.80 31.76 -17.45
N VAL A 268 -9.59 31.65 -17.98
CA VAL A 268 -8.87 30.38 -18.10
C VAL A 268 -8.31 29.98 -16.74
N LEU A 269 -8.62 28.77 -16.30
CA LEU A 269 -8.05 28.15 -15.09
C LEU A 269 -6.76 27.41 -15.47
N SER A 270 -5.62 27.99 -15.14
CA SER A 270 -4.33 27.28 -15.25
C SER A 270 -4.12 26.38 -14.05
N VAL A 271 -3.81 25.12 -14.32
CA VAL A 271 -3.64 24.06 -13.33
C VAL A 271 -2.28 23.42 -13.46
N GLY A 272 -1.55 23.35 -12.35
CA GLY A 272 -0.31 22.60 -12.20
C GLY A 272 -0.42 21.59 -11.05
N VAL A 273 -0.24 20.30 -11.36
CA VAL A 273 -0.26 19.23 -10.34
C VAL A 273 1.08 18.50 -10.36
N GLY A 274 1.88 18.65 -9.32
CA GLY A 274 3.06 17.82 -9.08
C GLY A 274 2.63 16.48 -8.48
N VAL A 275 3.06 15.38 -9.09
CA VAL A 275 2.66 14.01 -8.72
C VAL A 275 3.87 13.20 -8.36
N GLY A 276 3.91 12.66 -7.13
CA GLY A 276 4.82 11.60 -6.72
C GLY A 276 4.21 10.23 -7.03
N VAL A 277 5.04 9.32 -7.49
CA VAL A 277 4.64 7.95 -7.86
C VAL A 277 5.54 6.95 -7.17
N LEU A 278 4.96 6.04 -6.40
CA LEU A 278 5.61 4.81 -5.96
C LEU A 278 5.26 3.71 -6.96
N LEU A 279 6.27 3.18 -7.65
CA LEU A 279 6.15 2.02 -8.53
C LEU A 279 6.56 0.77 -7.80
N LEU A 280 5.73 -0.27 -7.85
CA LEU A 280 5.98 -1.60 -7.29
C LEU A 280 5.98 -2.61 -8.42
N ARG A 281 7.07 -3.40 -8.55
CA ARG A 281 7.22 -4.47 -9.54
C ARG A 281 7.15 -5.82 -8.87
N GLU A 282 6.19 -6.65 -9.29
CA GLU A 282 6.03 -8.02 -8.83
C GLU A 282 6.63 -9.01 -9.83
N GLY A 283 7.32 -10.02 -9.31
CA GLY A 283 7.74 -11.20 -10.04
C GLY A 283 7.32 -12.48 -9.35
N ARG A 284 7.09 -13.54 -10.11
CA ARG A 284 6.87 -14.89 -9.57
C ARG A 284 8.18 -15.66 -9.60
N HIS A 285 8.65 -16.04 -8.44
CA HIS A 285 9.90 -16.78 -8.27
C HIS A 285 9.60 -18.23 -7.94
N THR A 286 10.13 -19.13 -8.75
CA THR A 286 10.09 -20.57 -8.51
C THR A 286 11.40 -20.99 -7.88
N LEU A 287 11.33 -21.43 -6.64
CA LEU A 287 12.46 -21.82 -5.81
C LEU A 287 12.65 -23.32 -5.87
N GLN A 288 13.86 -23.76 -6.14
CA GLN A 288 14.23 -25.15 -5.97
C GLN A 288 14.53 -25.38 -4.47
N THR A 289 13.98 -26.40 -3.91
CA THR A 289 14.13 -26.68 -2.47
C THR A 289 14.54 -28.13 -2.24
N ILE A 290 15.29 -28.37 -1.18
CA ILE A 290 15.65 -29.71 -0.74
C ILE A 290 14.64 -30.10 0.34
N ARG A 291 13.68 -30.98 0.01
CA ARG A 291 12.67 -31.45 0.96
C ARG A 291 13.23 -32.45 1.94
N ASP A 292 14.07 -33.36 1.45
CA ASP A 292 14.74 -34.37 2.27
C ASP A 292 16.01 -34.89 1.58
N LEU A 293 16.91 -35.44 2.35
CA LEU A 293 18.11 -36.14 1.83
C LEU A 293 18.59 -37.21 2.77
N TYR A 294 19.27 -38.21 2.23
CA TYR A 294 19.98 -39.22 2.99
C TYR A 294 21.15 -39.76 2.18
N HIS A 295 22.15 -40.29 2.92
CA HIS A 295 23.25 -41.00 2.30
C HIS A 295 23.04 -42.53 2.50
N VAL A 296 23.19 -43.31 1.44
CA VAL A 296 22.94 -44.75 1.45
C VAL A 296 23.82 -45.47 2.47
N HIS A 297 25.12 -45.12 2.55
CA HIS A 297 26.09 -45.86 3.37
C HIS A 297 26.41 -45.21 4.72
N ARG A 298 26.14 -43.94 4.90
CA ARG A 298 26.58 -43.18 6.08
C ARG A 298 25.44 -42.37 6.68
N THR A 299 25.59 -41.95 7.91
CA THR A 299 24.75 -40.95 8.52
C THR A 299 25.12 -39.57 7.96
N LEU A 300 24.18 -38.64 7.96
CA LEU A 300 24.41 -37.25 7.65
C LEU A 300 24.24 -36.43 8.93
N GLU A 301 25.11 -35.46 9.09
CA GLU A 301 24.97 -34.40 10.08
C GLU A 301 24.60 -33.14 9.33
N LEU A 302 23.45 -32.58 9.66
CA LEU A 302 22.84 -31.46 8.99
C LEU A 302 22.69 -30.26 9.95
N GLU A 303 23.08 -29.10 9.51
CA GLU A 303 22.65 -27.86 10.12
C GLU A 303 21.56 -27.25 9.23
N GLU A 304 20.46 -26.87 9.84
CA GLU A 304 19.27 -26.40 9.15
C GLU A 304 18.75 -25.13 9.79
N ARG A 305 18.18 -24.26 8.95
CA ARG A 305 17.42 -23.13 9.43
C ARG A 305 16.03 -23.12 8.81
N GLN A 306 15.08 -22.53 9.51
CA GLN A 306 13.77 -22.18 8.97
C GLN A 306 13.90 -20.79 8.33
N LEU A 307 13.59 -20.70 7.05
CA LEU A 307 13.59 -19.48 6.28
C LEU A 307 12.14 -19.07 6.01
N ALA A 308 11.72 -17.93 6.53
CA ALA A 308 10.41 -17.37 6.23
C ALA A 308 10.54 -16.27 5.17
N LEU A 309 10.02 -16.53 3.99
CA LEU A 309 9.96 -15.57 2.88
C LEU A 309 8.59 -14.91 2.86
N ARG A 310 8.58 -13.59 2.94
CA ARG A 310 7.34 -12.80 2.86
C ARG A 310 7.11 -12.37 1.43
N GLY A 311 6.07 -12.93 0.83
CA GLY A 311 5.62 -12.57 -0.50
C GLY A 311 4.79 -11.29 -0.51
N CYS A 312 4.61 -10.74 -1.70
CA CYS A 312 3.67 -9.66 -1.95
C CYS A 312 3.06 -9.89 -3.34
N HIS A 313 1.75 -10.06 -3.36
CA HIS A 313 0.97 -10.20 -4.59
C HIS A 313 0.06 -8.99 -4.76
N LEU A 314 0.18 -8.31 -5.90
CA LEU A 314 -0.58 -7.12 -6.26
C LEU A 314 -1.91 -7.53 -6.91
N CYS A 315 -2.98 -7.63 -6.11
CA CYS A 315 -4.29 -8.14 -6.58
C CYS A 315 -5.05 -7.13 -7.45
N GLY A 316 -4.67 -5.84 -7.37
CA GLY A 316 -5.28 -4.76 -8.15
C GLY A 316 -6.21 -3.84 -7.34
N PRO A 317 -6.90 -2.91 -8.03
CA PRO A 317 -7.74 -1.91 -7.39
C PRO A 317 -9.05 -2.52 -6.87
N PHE A 318 -9.60 -1.94 -5.81
CA PHE A 318 -10.95 -2.20 -5.36
C PHE A 318 -11.72 -0.90 -5.16
N THR A 319 -13.05 -1.00 -5.16
CA THR A 319 -13.97 0.07 -4.81
C THR A 319 -15.10 -0.51 -3.97
N GLY A 320 -15.40 0.15 -2.86
CA GLY A 320 -16.50 -0.22 -1.99
C GLY A 320 -17.33 1.00 -1.59
N GLU A 321 -18.60 0.81 -1.32
CA GLU A 321 -19.51 1.89 -0.93
C GLU A 321 -20.06 1.67 0.49
N SER A 322 -20.32 2.78 1.17
CA SER A 322 -20.97 2.78 2.47
C SER A 322 -21.78 4.05 2.67
N THR A 323 -22.64 4.04 3.66
CA THR A 323 -23.46 5.20 4.04
C THR A 323 -23.24 5.52 5.51
N ALA A 324 -23.33 6.81 5.84
CA ALA A 324 -23.24 7.28 7.21
C ALA A 324 -24.20 8.47 7.43
N VAL A 325 -24.47 8.77 8.69
CA VAL A 325 -25.26 9.93 9.09
C VAL A 325 -24.39 10.83 9.96
N MET A 326 -24.32 12.10 9.62
CA MET A 326 -23.57 13.11 10.37
C MET A 326 -24.54 14.14 10.98
N PRO A 327 -24.63 14.23 12.32
CA PRO A 327 -25.43 15.27 12.95
C PRO A 327 -24.75 16.64 12.79
N VAL A 328 -25.56 17.65 12.52
CA VAL A 328 -25.16 19.06 12.37
C VAL A 328 -25.90 19.95 13.34
N SER A 329 -25.33 21.10 13.67
CA SER A 329 -25.87 22.02 14.67
C SER A 329 -27.12 22.76 14.21
N ARG A 330 -27.27 22.96 12.88
CA ARG A 330 -28.43 23.57 12.23
C ARG A 330 -28.86 22.73 11.05
N PRO A 331 -30.18 22.55 10.82
CA PRO A 331 -30.66 21.80 9.66
C PRO A 331 -30.16 22.43 8.34
N ALA A 332 -29.55 21.59 7.49
CA ALA A 332 -29.05 22.02 6.19
C ALA A 332 -30.20 22.13 5.19
N SER A 333 -30.25 23.21 4.43
CA SER A 333 -31.13 23.38 3.26
C SER A 333 -30.40 23.07 1.95
N GLU A 334 -29.09 23.36 1.90
CA GLU A 334 -28.26 23.19 0.72
C GLU A 334 -26.85 22.77 1.13
N ILE A 335 -26.28 21.80 0.44
CA ILE A 335 -24.86 21.43 0.60
C ILE A 335 -24.03 22.22 -0.39
N ILE A 336 -23.03 22.96 0.11
CA ILE A 336 -22.08 23.72 -0.71
C ILE A 336 -20.93 22.82 -1.11
N SER A 337 -20.23 22.18 -0.14
CA SER A 337 -19.17 21.21 -0.40
C SER A 337 -19.16 20.11 0.65
N ALA A 338 -18.64 18.94 0.28
CA ALA A 338 -18.40 17.83 1.19
C ALA A 338 -17.08 17.17 0.82
N ASP A 339 -16.20 17.01 1.80
CA ASP A 339 -14.89 16.39 1.65
C ASP A 339 -14.69 15.30 2.68
N ALA A 340 -13.94 14.26 2.31
CA ALA A 340 -13.59 13.15 3.19
C ALA A 340 -12.13 12.76 3.06
N VAL A 341 -11.48 12.49 4.19
CA VAL A 341 -10.10 12.01 4.24
C VAL A 341 -10.03 10.74 5.09
N CYS A 342 -9.25 9.76 4.64
CA CYS A 342 -8.93 8.58 5.43
C CYS A 342 -7.96 8.96 6.56
N ALA A 343 -8.45 8.98 7.79
CA ALA A 343 -7.66 9.24 9.00
C ALA A 343 -7.21 7.97 9.72
N GLY A 344 -7.69 6.81 9.30
CA GLY A 344 -7.34 5.52 9.85
C GLY A 344 -7.96 4.38 9.04
N LEU A 345 -7.22 3.28 8.95
CA LEU A 345 -7.64 2.08 8.27
C LEU A 345 -7.38 0.87 9.18
N GLN A 346 -8.39 0.07 9.40
CA GLN A 346 -8.29 -1.17 10.18
C GLN A 346 -9.04 -2.28 9.46
N GLN A 347 -8.38 -3.38 9.19
CA GLN A 347 -9.05 -4.56 8.69
C GLN A 347 -9.79 -5.24 9.85
N SER A 348 -11.12 -5.40 9.71
CA SER A 348 -11.96 -6.02 10.74
C SER A 348 -12.03 -7.53 10.57
N ASP A 349 -12.09 -7.98 9.33
CA ASP A 349 -12.12 -9.38 8.90
C ASP A 349 -11.69 -9.49 7.43
N ASP A 350 -11.71 -10.70 6.85
CA ASP A 350 -11.29 -10.95 5.47
C ASP A 350 -12.19 -10.27 4.41
N ARG A 351 -13.30 -9.67 4.79
CA ARG A 351 -14.31 -9.09 3.88
C ARG A 351 -14.72 -7.67 4.21
N THR A 352 -14.20 -7.11 5.30
CA THR A 352 -14.63 -5.80 5.77
C THR A 352 -13.46 -5.00 6.30
N ILE A 353 -13.31 -3.78 5.80
CA ILE A 353 -12.41 -2.79 6.38
C ILE A 353 -13.23 -1.74 7.15
N ARG A 354 -12.68 -1.32 8.26
CA ARG A 354 -13.15 -0.16 9.01
C ARG A 354 -12.27 1.03 8.66
N VAL A 355 -12.88 2.03 8.02
CA VAL A 355 -12.21 3.28 7.68
C VAL A 355 -12.63 4.33 8.71
N SER A 356 -11.67 5.01 9.30
CA SER A 356 -11.92 6.21 10.10
C SER A 356 -11.96 7.41 9.15
N ALA A 357 -13.16 7.80 8.73
CA ALA A 357 -13.35 8.89 7.79
C ALA A 357 -13.42 10.22 8.53
N GLN A 358 -12.48 11.14 8.25
CA GLN A 358 -12.57 12.53 8.67
C GLN A 358 -13.36 13.27 7.60
N LEU A 359 -14.50 13.82 7.99
CA LEU A 359 -15.50 14.45 7.12
C LEU A 359 -15.55 15.94 7.39
N SER A 360 -15.64 16.75 6.34
CA SER A 360 -15.85 18.19 6.41
C SER A 360 -16.94 18.58 5.43
N VAL A 361 -17.99 19.26 5.91
CA VAL A 361 -19.11 19.70 5.07
C VAL A 361 -19.37 21.18 5.30
N LEU A 362 -19.46 21.93 4.19
CA LEU A 362 -19.91 23.30 4.15
C LEU A 362 -21.34 23.31 3.60
N TYR A 363 -22.26 23.93 4.31
CA TYR A 363 -23.68 23.92 3.96
C TYR A 363 -24.36 25.25 4.31
N ARG A 364 -25.51 25.48 3.72
CA ARG A 364 -26.40 26.59 4.04
C ARG A 364 -27.60 26.08 4.85
N ASP A 365 -27.95 26.78 5.93
CA ASP A 365 -29.16 26.48 6.70
C ASP A 365 -30.41 27.10 6.06
N ALA A 366 -31.59 26.86 6.67
CA ALA A 366 -32.87 27.39 6.18
C ALA A 366 -32.96 28.91 6.24
N ASP A 367 -32.16 29.56 7.08
CA ASP A 367 -32.09 31.03 7.21
C ASP A 367 -31.10 31.67 6.24
N GLY A 368 -30.48 30.85 5.37
CA GLY A 368 -29.44 31.30 4.42
C GLY A 368 -28.05 31.45 5.05
N VAL A 369 -27.87 31.08 6.31
CA VAL A 369 -26.58 31.20 7.02
C VAL A 369 -25.64 30.09 6.59
N ILE A 370 -24.41 30.44 6.24
CA ILE A 370 -23.37 29.47 5.89
C ILE A 370 -22.80 28.86 7.16
N CYS A 371 -22.84 27.55 7.24
CA CYS A 371 -22.38 26.73 8.36
C CYS A 371 -21.37 25.71 7.89
N SER A 372 -20.43 25.33 8.76
CA SER A 372 -19.52 24.23 8.55
C SER A 372 -19.66 23.19 9.65
N ALA A 373 -19.44 21.94 9.29
CA ALA A 373 -19.38 20.82 10.24
C ALA A 373 -18.22 19.92 9.87
N SER A 374 -17.46 19.49 10.86
CA SER A 374 -16.37 18.54 10.69
C SER A 374 -16.46 17.45 11.75
N ARG A 375 -16.34 16.19 11.35
CA ARG A 375 -16.44 15.06 12.26
C ARG A 375 -15.71 13.84 11.73
N GLN A 376 -15.11 13.10 12.66
CA GLN A 376 -14.55 11.79 12.37
C GLN A 376 -15.61 10.70 12.64
N LEU A 377 -15.87 9.86 11.63
CA LEU A 377 -16.83 8.76 11.72
C LEU A 377 -16.18 7.44 11.30
N PRO A 378 -16.44 6.35 12.03
CA PRO A 378 -16.06 5.01 11.59
C PRO A 378 -17.05 4.53 10.52
N VAL A 379 -16.52 4.05 9.40
CA VAL A 379 -17.31 3.55 8.26
C VAL A 379 -16.82 2.15 7.91
N ASN A 380 -17.73 1.19 7.83
CA ASN A 380 -17.41 -0.16 7.41
C ASN A 380 -17.65 -0.30 5.91
N VAL A 381 -16.66 -0.82 5.21
CA VAL A 381 -16.67 -0.96 3.74
C VAL A 381 -16.41 -2.42 3.39
N PRO A 382 -17.29 -3.06 2.61
CA PRO A 382 -17.05 -4.40 2.13
C PRO A 382 -15.90 -4.40 1.11
N ILE A 383 -15.02 -5.41 1.20
CA ILE A 383 -13.98 -5.67 0.22
C ILE A 383 -14.29 -6.97 -0.52
N PRO A 384 -13.81 -7.13 -1.77
CA PRO A 384 -13.94 -8.39 -2.50
C PRO A 384 -13.35 -9.55 -1.70
N ALA A 385 -14.00 -10.72 -1.76
CA ALA A 385 -13.46 -11.92 -1.14
C ALA A 385 -12.18 -12.33 -1.89
N SER A 386 -11.10 -12.57 -1.13
CA SER A 386 -9.84 -13.12 -1.61
C SER A 386 -9.63 -14.51 -1.02
N GLU A 387 -8.87 -15.38 -1.72
CA GLU A 387 -8.50 -16.70 -1.22
C GLU A 387 -7.46 -16.64 -0.10
N ALA A 388 -6.70 -15.54 -0.03
CA ALA A 388 -5.72 -15.25 1.01
C ALA A 388 -6.11 -13.96 1.77
N SER A 389 -5.49 -13.72 2.93
CA SER A 389 -5.69 -12.49 3.70
C SER A 389 -5.21 -11.26 2.92
N ALA A 390 -6.10 -10.67 2.14
CA ALA A 390 -5.78 -9.44 1.42
C ALA A 390 -5.76 -8.25 2.38
N CYS A 391 -4.72 -7.44 2.27
CA CYS A 391 -4.60 -6.16 2.96
C CYS A 391 -5.01 -5.03 2.00
N VAL A 392 -5.77 -4.07 2.53
CA VAL A 392 -6.08 -2.85 1.79
C VAL A 392 -4.99 -1.82 2.02
N GLN A 393 -4.51 -1.26 0.95
CA GLN A 393 -3.55 -0.16 0.96
C GLN A 393 -4.09 0.99 0.13
N ASP A 394 -3.62 2.21 0.41
CA ASP A 394 -3.95 3.38 -0.40
C ASP A 394 -5.45 3.70 -0.45
N ALA A 395 -6.09 3.80 0.72
CA ALA A 395 -7.51 4.14 0.78
C ALA A 395 -7.75 5.64 0.48
N ALA A 396 -8.41 5.91 -0.63
CA ALA A 396 -8.96 7.22 -0.96
C ALA A 396 -10.47 7.22 -0.69
N LEU A 397 -10.99 8.34 -0.17
CA LEU A 397 -12.40 8.50 0.13
C LEU A 397 -13.01 9.61 -0.72
N GLN A 398 -14.17 9.31 -1.29
CA GLN A 398 -15.06 10.30 -1.87
C GLN A 398 -16.35 10.34 -1.06
N VAL A 399 -16.92 11.50 -0.87
CA VAL A 399 -18.17 11.68 -0.15
C VAL A 399 -19.15 12.54 -0.94
N SER A 400 -20.39 12.15 -0.94
CA SER A 400 -21.51 13.01 -1.31
C SER A 400 -22.43 13.16 -0.10
N ALA A 401 -22.89 14.39 0.13
CA ALA A 401 -23.75 14.72 1.24
C ALA A 401 -25.10 15.24 0.73
N THR A 402 -26.16 14.90 1.42
CA THR A 402 -27.50 15.43 1.17
C THR A 402 -28.15 15.85 2.49
N PRO A 403 -28.99 16.90 2.49
CA PRO A 403 -29.73 17.26 3.67
C PRO A 403 -30.59 16.07 4.16
N GLY A 404 -30.51 15.76 5.46
CA GLY A 404 -31.32 14.77 6.14
C GLY A 404 -32.34 15.42 7.05
N GLY A 405 -33.32 14.66 7.54
CA GLY A 405 -34.26 15.15 8.52
C GLY A 405 -33.61 15.39 9.90
N GLU A 406 -34.26 16.26 10.73
CA GLU A 406 -33.91 16.44 12.16
C GLU A 406 -32.48 16.90 12.46
N GLY A 407 -31.85 17.71 11.58
CA GLY A 407 -30.49 18.21 11.81
C GLY A 407 -29.39 17.19 11.55
N ASN A 408 -29.63 16.31 10.58
CA ASN A 408 -28.65 15.34 10.11
C ASN A 408 -28.30 15.58 8.64
N LEU A 409 -27.11 15.13 8.23
CA LEU A 409 -26.71 14.96 6.84
C LEU A 409 -26.62 13.46 6.53
N ASN A 410 -27.17 13.05 5.41
CA ASN A 410 -26.99 11.72 4.87
C ASN A 410 -25.76 11.73 3.98
N LEU A 411 -24.83 10.84 4.26
CA LEU A 411 -23.54 10.74 3.55
C LEU A 411 -23.49 9.41 2.80
N ARG A 412 -23.06 9.47 1.54
CA ARG A 412 -22.64 8.31 0.76
C ARG A 412 -21.14 8.41 0.54
N LEU A 413 -20.41 7.40 0.99
CA LEU A 413 -18.98 7.33 0.89
C LEU A 413 -18.59 6.24 -0.11
N THR A 414 -17.66 6.58 -1.00
CA THR A 414 -17.00 5.63 -1.88
C THR A 414 -15.55 5.53 -1.43
N VAL A 415 -15.11 4.33 -1.13
CA VAL A 415 -13.74 4.03 -0.76
C VAL A 415 -13.09 3.26 -1.90
N SER A 416 -11.98 3.76 -2.40
CA SER A 416 -11.16 3.09 -3.39
C SER A 416 -9.75 2.84 -2.84
N GLY A 417 -9.07 1.80 -3.31
CA GLY A 417 -7.73 1.48 -2.86
C GLY A 417 -7.12 0.33 -3.65
N GLN A 418 -5.97 -0.15 -3.20
CA GLN A 418 -5.27 -1.30 -3.75
C GLN A 418 -5.35 -2.48 -2.79
N LEU A 419 -5.62 -3.66 -3.33
CA LEU A 419 -5.57 -4.93 -2.61
C LEU A 419 -4.21 -5.59 -2.84
N THR A 420 -3.59 -6.03 -1.75
CA THR A 420 -2.35 -6.81 -1.79
C THR A 420 -2.48 -8.03 -0.88
N GLU A 421 -1.97 -9.17 -1.34
CA GLU A 421 -1.84 -10.37 -0.52
C GLU A 421 -0.39 -10.53 -0.08
N ARG A 422 -0.19 -11.02 1.14
CA ARG A 422 1.14 -11.20 1.74
C ARG A 422 1.34 -12.65 2.16
N PRO A 423 1.50 -13.57 1.20
CA PRO A 423 1.76 -14.96 1.53
C PRO A 423 3.11 -15.09 2.24
N VAL A 424 3.17 -16.00 3.22
CA VAL A 424 4.42 -16.36 3.90
C VAL A 424 4.76 -17.79 3.51
N LEU A 425 5.90 -17.95 2.84
CA LEU A 425 6.46 -19.25 2.50
C LEU A 425 7.55 -19.60 3.51
N THR A 426 7.34 -20.67 4.26
CA THR A 426 8.34 -21.21 5.20
C THR A 426 9.06 -22.36 4.54
N LEU A 427 10.37 -22.22 4.37
CA LEU A 427 11.26 -23.19 3.76
C LEU A 427 12.25 -23.72 4.78
N ARG A 428 12.59 -24.99 4.63
CA ARG A 428 13.73 -25.60 5.29
C ARG A 428 14.96 -25.37 4.41
N ASP A 429 15.98 -24.73 4.95
CA ASP A 429 17.24 -24.46 4.27
C ASP A 429 18.38 -25.17 4.98
N ILE A 430 19.21 -25.86 4.22
CA ILE A 430 20.37 -26.60 4.72
C ILE A 430 21.58 -25.67 4.69
N THR A 431 22.09 -25.32 5.87
CA THR A 431 23.22 -24.38 5.99
C THR A 431 24.58 -25.08 6.02
N ALA A 432 24.64 -26.31 6.53
CA ALA A 432 25.83 -27.15 6.48
C ALA A 432 25.47 -28.62 6.36
N LEU A 433 26.36 -29.39 5.72
CA LEU A 433 26.22 -30.82 5.51
C LEU A 433 27.57 -31.53 5.70
N SER A 434 27.63 -32.49 6.60
CA SER A 434 28.79 -33.38 6.75
C SER A 434 28.39 -34.83 6.75
N VAL A 435 29.33 -35.68 6.35
CA VAL A 435 29.16 -37.14 6.30
C VAL A 435 29.66 -37.73 7.61
N GLY A 436 28.75 -38.32 8.36
CA GLY A 436 29.04 -38.94 9.66
C GLY A 436 29.50 -40.38 9.60
N ALA A 437 29.19 -41.15 10.63
CA ALA A 437 29.59 -42.55 10.79
C ALA A 437 28.91 -43.48 9.76
N PRO A 438 29.47 -44.63 9.47
CA PRO A 438 28.80 -45.68 8.68
C PRO A 438 27.44 -46.07 9.28
N ARG A 439 26.43 -46.23 8.42
CA ARG A 439 25.10 -46.72 8.87
C ARG A 439 25.21 -48.18 9.31
N LYS A 440 24.38 -48.59 10.27
CA LYS A 440 24.24 -49.98 10.65
C LYS A 440 23.66 -50.78 9.48
N PRO A 441 24.20 -51.95 9.15
CA PRO A 441 23.66 -52.81 8.09
C PRO A 441 22.19 -53.15 8.32
N CYS A 442 21.39 -53.07 7.26
CA CYS A 442 20.00 -53.51 7.30
C CYS A 442 19.92 -55.05 7.08
N GLY A 443 19.30 -55.75 7.97
CA GLY A 443 19.12 -57.22 7.86
C GLY A 443 20.36 -58.10 8.12
N GLY A 444 21.55 -57.49 8.31
CA GLY A 444 22.83 -58.14 8.51
C GLY A 444 23.88 -57.79 7.45
N VAL A 445 25.15 -58.02 7.73
CA VAL A 445 26.31 -57.56 6.90
C VAL A 445 26.28 -58.14 5.47
N ASP A 446 25.79 -59.38 5.33
CA ASP A 446 25.75 -60.07 4.03
C ASP A 446 24.40 -59.99 3.33
N THR A 447 23.45 -59.19 3.86
CA THR A 447 22.14 -59.00 3.24
C THR A 447 22.26 -58.05 2.06
N THR A 448 21.87 -58.47 0.85
CA THR A 448 21.86 -57.70 -0.39
C THR A 448 20.45 -57.41 -0.89
N LEU A 449 19.44 -58.13 -0.37
CA LEU A 449 18.05 -58.00 -0.78
C LEU A 449 17.12 -58.27 0.38
N ILE A 450 16.12 -57.41 0.56
CA ILE A 450 15.05 -57.59 1.55
C ILE A 450 13.72 -57.69 0.79
N LEU A 451 12.90 -58.66 1.21
CA LEU A 451 11.53 -58.81 0.76
C LEU A 451 10.59 -58.31 1.84
N ARG A 452 9.77 -57.29 1.50
CA ARG A 452 8.82 -56.71 2.44
C ARG A 452 7.43 -56.60 1.79
N TYR A 453 6.41 -56.96 2.55
CA TYR A 453 5.03 -56.70 2.14
C TYR A 453 4.58 -55.34 2.65
N ILE A 454 4.06 -54.50 1.76
CA ILE A 454 3.55 -53.17 2.06
C ILE A 454 2.04 -53.26 2.17
N HIS A 455 1.48 -53.04 3.34
CA HIS A 455 0.04 -53.14 3.61
C HIS A 455 -0.76 -51.90 3.30
N ALA A 456 -0.16 -50.71 3.51
CA ALA A 456 -0.78 -49.39 3.30
C ALA A 456 0.07 -48.55 2.34
N PRO A 457 -0.48 -47.54 1.69
CA PRO A 457 0.30 -46.67 0.84
C PRO A 457 1.52 -46.10 1.55
N GLU A 458 2.72 -46.39 1.05
CA GLU A 458 3.99 -45.97 1.62
C GLU A 458 4.88 -45.38 0.51
N PRO A 459 5.45 -44.14 0.68
CA PRO A 459 6.32 -43.55 -0.30
C PRO A 459 7.60 -44.36 -0.53
N LEU A 460 7.98 -44.59 -1.78
CA LEU A 460 9.22 -45.29 -2.13
C LEU A 460 10.46 -44.60 -1.54
N TRP A 461 10.40 -43.27 -1.38
CA TRP A 461 11.45 -42.47 -0.75
C TRP A 461 11.71 -42.94 0.71
N GLU A 462 10.66 -43.05 1.52
CA GLU A 462 10.76 -43.46 2.90
C GLU A 462 11.27 -44.91 3.03
N ILE A 463 10.79 -45.78 2.15
CA ILE A 463 11.27 -47.17 2.08
C ILE A 463 12.77 -47.20 1.73
N ALA A 464 13.19 -46.47 0.70
CA ALA A 464 14.58 -46.41 0.29
C ALA A 464 15.47 -45.86 1.41
N LYS A 465 15.07 -44.78 2.06
CA LYS A 465 15.77 -44.15 3.18
C LYS A 465 15.89 -45.09 4.38
N GLN A 466 14.83 -45.82 4.72
CA GLN A 466 14.80 -46.76 5.82
C GLN A 466 15.77 -47.93 5.60
N TYR A 467 15.81 -48.46 4.38
CA TYR A 467 16.58 -49.67 4.06
C TYR A 467 17.96 -49.41 3.45
N ALA A 468 18.46 -48.19 3.48
CA ALA A 468 19.74 -47.85 2.89
C ALA A 468 19.83 -48.26 1.40
N SER A 469 18.79 -47.99 0.65
CA SER A 469 18.64 -48.27 -0.77
C SER A 469 18.49 -46.94 -1.56
N THR A 470 18.27 -47.04 -2.86
CA THR A 470 17.86 -45.93 -3.69
C THR A 470 16.47 -46.16 -4.27
N VAL A 471 15.70 -45.10 -4.49
CA VAL A 471 14.40 -45.21 -5.13
C VAL A 471 14.49 -45.85 -6.51
N GLN A 472 15.56 -45.53 -7.25
CA GLN A 472 15.83 -46.10 -8.57
C GLN A 472 16.13 -47.60 -8.54
N ALA A 473 16.90 -48.05 -7.54
CA ALA A 473 17.17 -49.50 -7.36
C ALA A 473 15.91 -50.28 -7.03
N ILE A 474 15.05 -49.74 -6.14
CA ILE A 474 13.77 -50.36 -5.80
C ILE A 474 12.86 -50.42 -7.04
N ARG A 475 12.74 -49.35 -7.80
CA ARG A 475 11.93 -49.32 -9.03
C ARG A 475 12.42 -50.39 -10.04
N ARG A 476 13.72 -50.47 -10.28
CA ARG A 476 14.31 -51.48 -11.19
C ARG A 476 14.07 -52.90 -10.71
N ALA A 477 14.25 -53.21 -9.43
CA ALA A 477 14.08 -54.53 -8.87
C ALA A 477 12.64 -55.02 -8.96
N ASN A 478 11.67 -54.13 -8.99
CA ASN A 478 10.23 -54.46 -8.99
C ASN A 478 9.52 -54.13 -10.30
N ALA A 479 10.25 -53.74 -11.37
CA ALA A 479 9.70 -53.31 -12.66
C ALA A 479 8.62 -52.21 -12.54
N LEU A 480 8.78 -51.30 -11.58
CA LEU A 480 7.88 -50.18 -11.36
C LEU A 480 8.13 -49.06 -12.41
N ALA A 481 7.09 -48.34 -12.76
CA ALA A 481 7.21 -47.19 -13.66
C ALA A 481 8.04 -46.05 -13.02
N GLU A 482 8.71 -45.24 -13.83
CA GLU A 482 9.57 -44.13 -13.36
C GLU A 482 8.85 -43.10 -12.47
N HIS A 483 7.56 -42.88 -12.74
CA HIS A 483 6.71 -41.95 -11.99
C HIS A 483 6.03 -42.53 -10.76
N THR A 484 6.29 -43.83 -10.43
CA THR A 484 5.73 -44.45 -9.21
C THR A 484 6.39 -43.80 -7.98
N GLU A 485 5.60 -43.12 -7.19
CA GLU A 485 6.06 -42.45 -5.96
C GLU A 485 5.75 -43.24 -4.70
N SER A 486 4.67 -44.04 -4.71
CA SER A 486 4.23 -44.87 -3.58
C SER A 486 3.78 -46.26 -4.01
N VAL A 487 3.80 -47.19 -3.10
CA VAL A 487 3.30 -48.56 -3.30
C VAL A 487 2.39 -48.96 -2.14
N SER A 488 1.39 -49.82 -2.43
CA SER A 488 0.48 -50.42 -1.44
C SER A 488 0.08 -51.80 -1.86
N ASP A 489 -0.30 -52.66 -0.92
CA ASP A 489 -0.78 -54.03 -1.12
C ASP A 489 0.12 -54.86 -2.07
N ALA A 490 1.43 -54.69 -1.93
CA ALA A 490 2.43 -55.32 -2.80
C ALA A 490 3.61 -55.90 -2.04
N MET A 491 4.13 -56.99 -2.57
CA MET A 491 5.42 -57.53 -2.17
C MET A 491 6.52 -56.73 -2.87
N LEU A 492 7.42 -56.12 -2.10
CA LEU A 492 8.48 -55.25 -2.61
C LEU A 492 9.86 -55.85 -2.40
N LEU A 493 10.62 -55.97 -3.47
CA LEU A 493 12.04 -56.33 -3.44
C LEU A 493 12.87 -55.05 -3.21
N ILE A 494 13.63 -55.03 -2.11
CA ILE A 494 14.43 -53.86 -1.72
C ILE A 494 15.89 -54.25 -1.78
N PRO A 495 16.64 -53.81 -2.79
CA PRO A 495 18.10 -53.93 -2.83
C PRO A 495 18.74 -53.13 -1.69
N VAL A 496 19.70 -53.73 -0.97
CA VAL A 496 20.36 -53.09 0.18
C VAL A 496 21.86 -52.99 -0.08
N TYR A 497 22.44 -51.84 0.22
CA TYR A 497 23.85 -51.55 0.02
C TYR A 497 24.58 -51.51 1.36
N ASN A 498 24.94 -52.68 1.91
CA ASN A 498 25.59 -52.82 3.21
C ASN A 498 27.13 -52.77 3.17
N ARG A 499 27.74 -52.42 2.04
CA ARG A 499 29.21 -52.32 1.87
C ARG A 499 29.68 -50.89 1.60
#